data_3fe21e4b79f397645ab535a824ca5208
#
_entry.id   3fe21e4b79f397645ab535a824ca5208
#
_cell.length_a   1.000
_cell.length_b   1.000
_cell.length_c   1.000
_cell.angle_alpha   90.00
_cell.angle_beta   90.00
_cell.angle_gamma   90.00
#
_symmetry.space_group_name_H-M   'P 1'
#
loop_
_entity.id
_entity.type
_entity.pdbx_description
1 polymer ?
#
loop_
_entity_poly.entity_id
_entity_poly.type
_entity_poly.pdbx_seq_one_letter_code
_entity_poly.pdbx_strand_id
1 'polypeptide(L)'
;MEERIIFITGEINDAVANTVVAELLYLEAKDSTKDIDIYINSPGGSVTSGLAIYDTMNFIKCDVSTICIGMAASMAAFLLSSGTKGKRYALPSSEIMIHQPLGGAQGQASDIKIQAEHILALKKKLNSVLAANTGKPVEQIENDTDRDNYLTAEDALNYGLIDKIFYNR
;
A
#
# COMPACT_ATOMS: atom_id res chain seq x y z
N MET A 1 3.45 10.61 -26.57
CA MET A 1 3.90 9.51 -25.69
C MET A 1 2.78 9.27 -24.70
N GLU A 2 2.19 8.09 -24.66
CA GLU A 2 1.09 7.80 -23.74
C GLU A 2 1.65 7.74 -22.32
N GLU A 3 1.13 8.57 -21.40
CA GLU A 3 1.53 8.54 -20.00
C GLU A 3 0.98 7.29 -19.35
N ARG A 4 1.82 6.56 -18.64
CA ARG A 4 1.47 5.30 -17.99
C ARG A 4 1.22 5.55 -16.50
N ILE A 5 0.24 6.39 -16.22
CA ILE A 5 -0.07 6.88 -14.86
C ILE A 5 -1.42 6.35 -14.41
N ILE A 6 -1.45 5.81 -13.20
CA ILE A 6 -2.66 5.38 -12.49
C ILE A 6 -2.79 6.21 -11.21
N PHE A 7 -4.02 6.56 -10.84
CA PHE A 7 -4.30 7.26 -9.58
C PHE A 7 -5.06 6.38 -8.60
N ILE A 8 -4.60 6.33 -7.37
CA ILE A 8 -5.35 5.82 -6.21
C ILE A 8 -5.66 7.02 -5.33
N THR A 9 -6.89 7.53 -5.42
CA THR A 9 -7.35 8.70 -4.68
C THR A 9 -8.60 8.37 -3.89
N GLY A 10 -8.70 8.95 -2.66
CA GLY A 10 -9.82 8.68 -1.77
C GLY A 10 -9.78 7.27 -1.18
N GLU A 11 -10.92 6.81 -0.69
CA GLU A 11 -11.04 5.50 -0.03
C GLU A 11 -10.81 4.33 -1.01
N ILE A 12 -10.03 3.36 -0.58
CA ILE A 12 -9.81 2.11 -1.33
C ILE A 12 -10.98 1.17 -1.07
N ASN A 13 -11.79 0.96 -2.09
CA ASN A 13 -12.93 0.05 -2.10
C ASN A 13 -12.88 -0.85 -3.34
N ASP A 14 -13.87 -1.72 -3.50
CA ASP A 14 -13.91 -2.66 -4.62
C ASP A 14 -13.92 -1.98 -6.00
N ALA A 15 -14.63 -0.85 -6.12
CA ALA A 15 -14.70 -0.10 -7.37
C ALA A 15 -13.33 0.47 -7.76
N VAL A 16 -12.62 1.08 -6.79
CA VAL A 16 -11.25 1.60 -6.97
C VAL A 16 -10.30 0.45 -7.33
N ALA A 17 -10.35 -0.65 -6.59
CA ALA A 17 -9.50 -1.81 -6.83
C ALA A 17 -9.71 -2.40 -8.24
N ASN A 18 -10.96 -2.59 -8.65
CA ASN A 18 -11.30 -3.10 -9.98
C ASN A 18 -10.77 -2.19 -11.09
N THR A 19 -10.89 -0.88 -10.94
CA THR A 19 -10.36 0.10 -11.89
C THR A 19 -8.84 0.01 -11.99
N VAL A 20 -8.14 0.06 -10.87
CA VAL A 20 -6.67 0.01 -10.82
C VAL A 20 -6.14 -1.32 -11.38
N VAL A 21 -6.76 -2.45 -11.02
CA VAL A 21 -6.40 -3.77 -11.56
C VAL A 21 -6.58 -3.80 -13.07
N ALA A 22 -7.70 -3.29 -13.60
CA ALA A 22 -7.94 -3.23 -15.05
C ALA A 22 -6.91 -2.35 -15.77
N GLU A 23 -6.55 -1.20 -15.19
CA GLU A 23 -5.55 -0.29 -15.75
C GLU A 23 -4.15 -0.91 -15.74
N LEU A 24 -3.75 -1.60 -14.66
CA LEU A 24 -2.47 -2.30 -14.58
C LEU A 24 -2.35 -3.38 -15.68
N LEU A 25 -3.37 -4.21 -15.83
CA LEU A 25 -3.39 -5.26 -16.85
C LEU A 25 -3.41 -4.68 -18.27
N TYR A 26 -4.16 -3.59 -18.48
CA TYR A 26 -4.22 -2.91 -19.78
C TYR A 26 -2.87 -2.32 -20.16
N LEU A 27 -2.20 -1.62 -19.24
CA LEU A 27 -0.91 -1.00 -19.50
C LEU A 27 0.19 -2.05 -19.72
N GLU A 28 0.16 -3.16 -18.98
CA GLU A 28 1.06 -4.28 -19.24
C GLU A 28 0.86 -4.86 -20.65
N ALA A 29 -0.39 -5.08 -21.05
CA ALA A 29 -0.70 -5.61 -22.39
C ALA A 29 -0.23 -4.67 -23.51
N LYS A 30 -0.20 -3.37 -23.26
CA LYS A 30 0.33 -2.36 -24.23
C LYS A 30 1.84 -2.43 -24.36
N ASP A 31 2.56 -2.51 -23.27
CA ASP A 31 4.03 -2.59 -23.25
C ASP A 31 4.50 -3.11 -21.87
N SER A 32 4.92 -4.34 -21.83
CA SER A 32 5.36 -5.01 -20.58
C SER A 32 6.78 -4.62 -20.14
N THR A 33 7.48 -3.77 -20.90
CA THR A 33 8.87 -3.38 -20.64
C THR A 33 9.03 -2.02 -19.99
N LYS A 34 7.95 -1.23 -19.97
CA LYS A 34 7.94 0.12 -19.41
C LYS A 34 7.28 0.16 -18.06
N ASP A 35 7.82 1.00 -17.19
CA ASP A 35 7.26 1.24 -15.86
C ASP A 35 5.83 1.77 -15.91
N ILE A 36 5.09 1.51 -14.85
CA ILE A 36 3.79 2.08 -14.55
C ILE A 36 3.92 2.91 -13.28
N ASP A 37 3.46 4.16 -13.31
CA ASP A 37 3.49 5.06 -12.17
C ASP A 37 2.14 5.08 -11.47
N ILE A 38 2.09 4.75 -10.18
CA ILE A 38 0.88 4.88 -9.34
C ILE A 38 1.05 6.07 -8.40
N TYR A 39 0.22 7.09 -8.59
CA TYR A 39 0.11 8.22 -7.68
C TYR A 39 -0.93 7.93 -6.61
N ILE A 40 -0.55 8.07 -5.34
CA ILE A 40 -1.36 7.71 -4.19
C ILE A 40 -1.67 8.95 -3.34
N ASN A 41 -2.97 9.22 -3.16
CA ASN A 41 -3.50 10.20 -2.23
C ASN A 41 -4.75 9.60 -1.59
N SER A 42 -4.57 8.80 -0.54
CA SER A 42 -5.64 7.96 0.00
C SER A 42 -5.51 7.74 1.50
N PRO A 43 -6.62 7.77 2.25
CA PRO A 43 -6.64 7.38 3.66
C PRO A 43 -6.60 5.86 3.89
N GLY A 44 -6.53 5.05 2.82
CA GLY A 44 -6.66 3.61 2.88
C GLY A 44 -8.10 3.14 2.68
N GLY A 45 -8.43 2.00 3.22
CA GLY A 45 -9.77 1.41 3.11
C GLY A 45 -9.77 -0.10 3.26
N SER A 46 -10.50 -0.80 2.40
CA SER A 46 -10.65 -2.25 2.44
C SER A 46 -9.33 -2.99 2.23
N VAL A 47 -8.98 -3.86 3.17
CA VAL A 47 -7.78 -4.71 3.09
C VAL A 47 -7.83 -5.63 1.87
N THR A 48 -8.97 -6.28 1.61
CA THR A 48 -9.11 -7.21 0.48
C THR A 48 -9.02 -6.49 -0.86
N SER A 49 -9.60 -5.31 -0.98
CA SER A 49 -9.49 -4.45 -2.17
C SER A 49 -8.03 -4.01 -2.40
N GLY A 50 -7.34 -3.60 -1.34
CA GLY A 50 -5.92 -3.25 -1.41
C GLY A 50 -5.02 -4.44 -1.77
N LEU A 51 -5.30 -5.62 -1.24
CA LEU A 51 -4.57 -6.85 -1.59
C LEU A 51 -4.78 -7.25 -3.06
N ALA A 52 -5.95 -7.00 -3.64
CA ALA A 52 -6.17 -7.23 -5.07
C ALA A 52 -5.25 -6.35 -5.94
N ILE A 53 -5.07 -5.09 -5.55
CA ILE A 53 -4.11 -4.18 -6.21
C ILE A 53 -2.68 -4.68 -6.01
N TYR A 54 -2.31 -4.97 -4.76
CA TYR A 54 -0.98 -5.48 -4.40
C TYR A 54 -0.58 -6.73 -5.17
N ASP A 55 -1.46 -7.72 -5.21
CA ASP A 55 -1.19 -8.96 -5.94
C ASP A 55 -1.04 -8.70 -7.44
N THR A 56 -1.84 -7.80 -8.02
CA THR A 56 -1.74 -7.43 -9.43
C THR A 56 -0.43 -6.71 -9.73
N MET A 57 0.01 -5.78 -8.86
CA MET A 57 1.32 -5.12 -9.00
C MET A 57 2.47 -6.12 -9.06
N ASN A 58 2.39 -7.21 -8.28
CA ASN A 58 3.41 -8.26 -8.27
C ASN A 58 3.23 -9.30 -9.39
N PHE A 59 2.04 -9.43 -9.94
CA PHE A 59 1.70 -10.40 -10.98
C PHE A 59 2.16 -9.95 -12.37
N ILE A 60 2.06 -8.65 -12.66
CA ILE A 60 2.47 -8.08 -13.95
C ILE A 60 3.99 -8.03 -14.09
N LYS A 61 4.48 -7.93 -15.34
CA LYS A 61 5.91 -7.89 -15.65
C LYS A 61 6.52 -6.49 -15.54
N CYS A 62 5.69 -5.45 -15.66
CA CYS A 62 6.15 -4.07 -15.54
C CYS A 62 6.64 -3.80 -14.12
N ASP A 63 7.71 -3.00 -13.98
CA ASP A 63 7.99 -2.36 -12.72
C ASP A 63 6.89 -1.34 -12.39
N VAL A 64 6.50 -1.30 -11.14
CA VAL A 64 5.47 -0.37 -10.65
C VAL A 64 6.13 0.64 -9.71
N SER A 65 6.18 1.88 -10.16
CA SER A 65 6.62 3.01 -9.36
C SER A 65 5.44 3.53 -8.53
N THR A 66 5.67 3.83 -7.26
CA THR A 66 4.65 4.39 -6.37
C THR A 66 5.05 5.77 -5.87
N ILE A 67 4.14 6.73 -5.93
CA ILE A 67 4.41 8.12 -5.55
C ILE A 67 3.29 8.63 -4.63
N CYS A 68 3.63 8.94 -3.38
CA CYS A 68 2.70 9.59 -2.46
C CYS A 68 2.59 11.08 -2.77
N ILE A 69 1.37 11.55 -2.97
CA ILE A 69 1.00 12.97 -3.04
C ILE A 69 -0.06 13.25 -1.98
N GLY A 70 0.19 14.18 -1.08
CA GLY A 70 -0.72 14.47 0.03
C GLY A 70 -0.64 13.42 1.13
N MET A 71 -1.38 12.31 1.01
CA MET A 71 -1.46 11.29 2.07
C MET A 71 -1.40 9.87 1.50
N ALA A 72 -0.71 9.00 2.24
CA ALA A 72 -0.85 7.56 2.10
C ALA A 72 -1.01 6.94 3.49
N ALA A 73 -2.22 6.59 3.87
CA ALA A 73 -2.52 6.06 5.18
C ALA A 73 -3.04 4.62 5.12
N SER A 74 -2.70 3.81 6.13
CA SER A 74 -3.24 2.46 6.30
C SER A 74 -2.93 1.59 5.06
N MET A 75 -3.95 1.03 4.41
CA MET A 75 -3.78 0.22 3.21
C MET A 75 -3.09 0.97 2.06
N ALA A 76 -3.24 2.29 1.98
CA ALA A 76 -2.53 3.12 1.01
C ALA A 76 -1.02 3.21 1.30
N ALA A 77 -0.61 3.27 2.56
CA ALA A 77 0.80 3.20 2.96
C ALA A 77 1.40 1.82 2.63
N PHE A 78 0.63 0.76 2.82
CA PHE A 78 1.01 -0.60 2.43
C PHE A 78 1.30 -0.67 0.92
N LEU A 79 0.40 -0.14 0.09
CA LEU A 79 0.58 -0.10 -1.37
C LEU A 79 1.77 0.78 -1.79
N LEU A 80 1.96 1.93 -1.14
CA LEU A 80 3.12 2.80 -1.38
C LEU A 80 4.43 2.05 -1.16
N SER A 81 4.56 1.34 -0.05
CA SER A 81 5.75 0.55 0.27
C SER A 81 5.96 -0.66 -0.64
N SER A 82 4.91 -1.07 -1.36
CA SER A 82 4.89 -2.27 -2.22
C SER A 82 5.27 -2.00 -3.67
N GLY A 83 5.61 -0.77 -4.02
CA GLY A 83 6.20 -0.43 -5.32
C GLY A 83 7.52 -1.16 -5.53
N THR A 84 7.97 -1.23 -6.78
CA THR A 84 9.27 -1.82 -7.13
C THR A 84 10.37 -1.14 -6.33
N LYS A 85 11.23 -1.94 -5.69
CA LYS A 85 12.30 -1.42 -4.84
C LYS A 85 13.22 -0.49 -5.63
N GLY A 86 13.50 0.69 -5.06
CA GLY A 86 14.21 1.78 -5.74
C GLY A 86 13.29 2.75 -6.48
N LYS A 87 11.99 2.43 -6.61
CA LYS A 87 10.99 3.21 -7.35
C LYS A 87 9.77 3.60 -6.49
N ARG A 88 9.99 3.81 -5.19
CA ARG A 88 8.96 4.22 -4.24
C ARG A 88 9.26 5.64 -3.77
N TYR A 89 8.33 6.55 -3.94
CA TYR A 89 8.56 7.98 -3.79
C TYR A 89 7.48 8.67 -2.97
N ALA A 90 7.83 9.85 -2.42
CA ALA A 90 6.87 10.79 -1.85
C ALA A 90 7.26 12.22 -2.23
N LEU A 91 6.28 13.11 -2.31
CA LEU A 91 6.52 14.54 -2.37
C LEU A 91 6.84 15.08 -0.96
N PRO A 92 7.53 16.24 -0.85
CA PRO A 92 8.11 16.68 0.43
C PRO A 92 7.12 16.90 1.57
N SER A 93 5.89 17.32 1.27
CA SER A 93 4.84 17.57 2.25
C SER A 93 3.87 16.39 2.45
N SER A 94 4.19 15.23 1.89
CA SER A 94 3.37 14.04 2.04
C SER A 94 3.39 13.52 3.49
N GLU A 95 2.24 13.02 3.93
CA GLU A 95 2.07 12.33 5.19
C GLU A 95 1.81 10.85 4.95
N ILE A 96 2.52 10.00 5.64
CA ILE A 96 2.36 8.55 5.57
C ILE A 96 1.94 8.05 6.96
N MET A 97 0.93 7.20 7.03
CA MET A 97 0.48 6.63 8.30
C MET A 97 0.38 5.12 8.19
N ILE A 98 1.03 4.46 9.14
CA ILE A 98 0.95 3.01 9.31
C ILE A 98 0.23 2.65 10.60
N HIS A 99 -0.61 1.64 10.55
CA HIS A 99 -1.27 1.05 11.71
C HIS A 99 -1.70 -0.40 11.42
N GLN A 100 -2.10 -1.12 12.47
CA GLN A 100 -2.67 -2.45 12.30
C GLN A 100 -4.07 -2.39 11.65
N PRO A 101 -4.52 -3.48 10.98
CA PRO A 101 -5.86 -3.52 10.42
C PRO A 101 -6.92 -3.37 11.51
N LEU A 102 -7.94 -2.55 11.21
CA LEU A 102 -9.10 -2.40 12.07
C LEU A 102 -10.10 -3.52 11.77
N GLY A 103 -10.82 -3.93 12.79
CA GLY A 103 -11.86 -4.92 12.63
C GLY A 103 -12.77 -4.98 13.84
N GLY A 104 -13.92 -5.58 13.65
CA GLY A 104 -14.89 -5.84 14.68
C GLY A 104 -15.62 -7.15 14.40
N ALA A 105 -16.25 -7.70 15.41
CA ALA A 105 -17.03 -8.92 15.28
C ALA A 105 -18.31 -8.78 16.11
N GLN A 106 -19.40 -9.31 15.58
CA GLN A 106 -20.70 -9.36 16.23
C GLN A 106 -21.37 -10.70 15.92
N GLY A 107 -22.09 -11.24 16.86
CA GLY A 107 -22.78 -12.51 16.70
C GLY A 107 -22.53 -13.47 17.86
N GLN A 108 -22.65 -14.78 17.62
CA GLN A 108 -22.38 -15.80 18.61
C GLN A 108 -20.88 -15.91 18.89
N ALA A 109 -20.51 -16.51 20.03
CA ALA A 109 -19.12 -16.67 20.45
C ALA A 109 -18.22 -17.32 19.37
N SER A 110 -18.76 -18.33 18.67
CA SER A 110 -18.04 -18.98 17.58
C SER A 110 -17.79 -18.05 16.38
N ASP A 111 -18.75 -17.20 16.03
CA ASP A 111 -18.62 -16.22 14.95
C ASP A 111 -17.57 -15.16 15.30
N ILE A 112 -17.59 -14.68 16.55
CA ILE A 112 -16.62 -13.71 17.06
C ILE A 112 -15.20 -14.29 17.00
N LYS A 113 -15.03 -15.56 17.39
CA LYS A 113 -13.75 -16.25 17.31
C LYS A 113 -13.23 -16.35 15.89
N ILE A 114 -14.07 -16.76 14.94
CA ILE A 114 -13.71 -16.85 13.51
C ILE A 114 -13.26 -15.49 12.96
N GLN A 115 -14.00 -14.43 13.28
CA GLN A 115 -13.63 -13.09 12.83
C GLN A 115 -12.32 -12.60 13.46
N ALA A 116 -12.11 -12.86 14.74
CA ALA A 116 -10.87 -12.49 15.42
C ALA A 116 -9.65 -13.22 14.82
N GLU A 117 -9.76 -14.52 14.57
CA GLU A 117 -8.71 -15.32 13.92
C GLU A 117 -8.40 -14.81 12.51
N HIS A 118 -9.43 -14.45 11.73
CA HIS A 118 -9.26 -13.89 10.40
C HIS A 118 -8.52 -12.54 10.43
N ILE A 119 -8.92 -11.63 11.30
CA ILE A 119 -8.25 -10.31 11.46
C ILE A 119 -6.79 -10.49 11.87
N LEU A 120 -6.50 -11.40 12.81
CA LEU A 120 -5.13 -11.69 13.23
C LEU A 120 -4.28 -12.28 12.09
N ALA A 121 -4.86 -13.13 11.25
CA ALA A 121 -4.18 -13.68 10.07
C ALA A 121 -3.86 -12.57 9.05
N LEU A 122 -4.78 -11.64 8.80
CA LEU A 122 -4.56 -10.47 7.95
C LEU A 122 -3.45 -9.57 8.52
N LYS A 123 -3.50 -9.27 9.81
CA LYS A 123 -2.46 -8.49 10.50
C LYS A 123 -1.08 -9.10 10.28
N LYS A 124 -0.94 -10.39 10.51
CA LYS A 124 0.31 -11.12 10.32
C LYS A 124 0.81 -11.03 8.86
N LYS A 125 -0.09 -11.21 7.89
CA LYS A 125 0.24 -11.10 6.46
C LYS A 125 0.73 -9.71 6.11
N LEU A 126 0.00 -8.66 6.48
CA LEU A 126 0.37 -7.27 6.19
C LEU A 126 1.69 -6.88 6.84
N ASN A 127 1.89 -7.24 8.10
CA ASN A 127 3.14 -6.94 8.83
C ASN A 127 4.35 -7.66 8.22
N SER A 128 4.18 -8.90 7.75
CA SER A 128 5.25 -9.64 7.07
C SER A 128 5.66 -8.96 5.76
N VAL A 129 4.71 -8.44 4.99
CA VAL A 129 4.99 -7.70 3.76
C VAL A 129 5.67 -6.37 4.06
N LEU A 130 5.17 -5.61 5.05
CA LEU A 130 5.81 -4.35 5.49
C LEU A 130 7.25 -4.59 5.97
N ALA A 131 7.50 -5.67 6.72
CA ALA A 131 8.84 -6.04 7.16
C ALA A 131 9.77 -6.30 5.97
N ALA A 132 9.32 -7.07 4.98
CA ALA A 132 10.07 -7.32 3.76
C ALA A 132 10.33 -6.04 2.95
N ASN A 133 9.32 -5.16 2.83
CA ASN A 133 9.42 -3.92 2.06
C ASN A 133 10.35 -2.89 2.72
N THR A 134 10.39 -2.84 4.06
CA THR A 134 11.17 -1.85 4.83
C THR A 134 12.54 -2.36 5.26
N GLY A 135 12.74 -3.66 5.26
CA GLY A 135 13.95 -4.30 5.81
C GLY A 135 13.99 -4.34 7.34
N LYS A 136 12.86 -4.06 8.01
CA LYS A 136 12.77 -4.11 9.48
C LYS A 136 12.29 -5.46 9.97
N PRO A 137 12.66 -5.86 11.21
CA PRO A 137 12.11 -7.06 11.84
C PRO A 137 10.58 -6.97 11.99
N VAL A 138 9.90 -8.12 11.87
CA VAL A 138 8.42 -8.17 12.02
C VAL A 138 7.97 -7.63 13.37
N GLU A 139 8.69 -7.95 14.44
CA GLU A 139 8.38 -7.48 15.79
C GLU A 139 8.42 -5.94 15.91
N GLN A 140 9.33 -5.30 15.17
CA GLN A 140 9.38 -3.83 15.12
C GLN A 140 8.16 -3.28 14.37
N ILE A 141 7.80 -3.88 13.23
CA ILE A 141 6.58 -3.51 12.49
C ILE A 141 5.34 -3.67 13.38
N GLU A 142 5.22 -4.76 14.12
CA GLU A 142 4.09 -4.99 15.03
C GLU A 142 3.98 -3.91 16.10
N ASN A 143 5.09 -3.51 16.70
CA ASN A 143 5.13 -2.44 17.68
C ASN A 143 4.80 -1.07 17.06
N ASP A 144 5.39 -0.76 15.91
CA ASP A 144 5.25 0.54 15.26
C ASP A 144 3.86 0.74 14.62
N THR A 145 3.13 -0.35 14.37
CA THR A 145 1.75 -0.32 13.81
C THR A 145 0.67 -0.60 14.84
N ASP A 146 1.02 -0.78 16.13
CA ASP A 146 0.03 -1.06 17.17
C ASP A 146 -1.00 0.07 17.32
N ARG A 147 -0.57 1.29 17.11
CA ARG A 147 -1.40 2.50 17.04
C ARG A 147 -1.06 3.30 15.80
N ASP A 148 -1.87 4.32 15.49
CA ASP A 148 -1.64 5.22 14.37
C ASP A 148 -0.25 5.86 14.51
N ASN A 149 0.60 5.59 13.52
CA ASN A 149 1.96 6.09 13.46
C ASN A 149 2.13 6.98 12.23
N TYR A 150 2.14 8.29 12.46
CA TYR A 150 2.25 9.31 11.42
C TYR A 150 3.71 9.62 11.13
N LEU A 151 4.06 9.57 9.86
CA LEU A 151 5.42 9.74 9.34
C LEU A 151 5.43 10.90 8.33
N THR A 152 6.41 11.78 8.44
CA THR A 152 6.75 12.72 7.36
C THR A 152 7.36 11.96 6.18
N ALA A 153 7.53 12.63 5.04
CA ALA A 153 8.23 12.02 3.91
C ALA A 153 9.66 11.59 4.28
N GLU A 154 10.38 12.39 5.09
CA GLU A 154 11.72 12.04 5.60
C GLU A 154 11.68 10.83 6.54
N ASP A 155 10.73 10.80 7.47
CA ASP A 155 10.56 9.65 8.37
C ASP A 155 10.26 8.38 7.59
N ALA A 156 9.39 8.45 6.56
CA ALA A 156 9.07 7.32 5.70
C ALA A 156 10.27 6.84 4.88
N LEU A 157 11.13 7.75 4.41
CA LEU A 157 12.39 7.43 3.75
C LEU A 157 13.34 6.69 4.71
N ASN A 158 13.55 7.22 5.91
CA ASN A 158 14.42 6.62 6.92
C ASN A 158 13.86 5.28 7.43
N TYR A 159 12.55 5.14 7.47
CA TYR A 159 11.88 3.91 7.86
C TYR A 159 12.01 2.80 6.80
N GLY A 160 12.15 3.16 5.53
CA GLY A 160 12.24 2.23 4.41
C GLY A 160 10.92 1.99 3.68
N LEU A 161 9.89 2.81 3.95
CA LEU A 161 8.61 2.75 3.23
C LEU A 161 8.72 3.31 1.81
N ILE A 162 9.64 4.24 1.60
CA ILE A 162 9.97 4.86 0.31
C ILE A 162 11.48 4.85 0.07
N ASP A 163 11.88 5.12 -1.16
CA ASP A 163 13.27 5.11 -1.59
C ASP A 163 13.83 6.52 -1.83
N LYS A 164 12.97 7.50 -2.13
CA LYS A 164 13.40 8.88 -2.42
C LYS A 164 12.25 9.88 -2.25
N ILE A 165 12.61 11.11 -1.92
CA ILE A 165 11.70 12.25 -1.93
C ILE A 165 11.92 13.04 -3.23
N PHE A 166 10.85 13.31 -3.97
CA PHE A 166 10.88 14.12 -5.18
C PHE A 166 10.58 15.59 -4.87
N TYR A 167 11.53 16.47 -5.14
CA TYR A 167 11.38 17.91 -5.03
C TYR A 167 11.01 18.56 -6.38
N ASN A 168 11.39 17.91 -7.49
CA ASN A 168 11.12 18.35 -8.86
C ASN A 168 10.83 17.13 -9.74
N ARG A 169 10.04 17.33 -10.79
CA ARG A 169 9.72 16.32 -11.81
C ARG A 169 10.83 16.19 -12.85
#